data_f0df4fd4c79791f6df36ca3417a1dfc5
#
_entry.id   f0df4fd4c79791f6df36ca3417a1dfc5
#
_cell.length_a   1.000
_cell.length_b   1.000
_cell.length_c   1.000
_cell.angle_alpha   90.00
_cell.angle_beta   90.00
_cell.angle_gamma   90.00
#
_symmetry.space_group_name_H-M   'P 1'
#
loop_
_entity.id
_entity.type
_entity.pdbx_description
1 polymer ?
#
loop_
_entity_poly.entity_id
_entity_poly.type
_entity_poly.pdbx_seq_one_letter_code
_entity_poly.pdbx_strand_id
1 'polypeptide(L)' 'MKIKDVEKQVGISKANIRFYEEEGLIHPARNQENNYREYSETDVEQLQEIKKLRLIGIPVQEIKDIYENRLTLQEALSHR' A
#
# COMPACT_ATOMS: atom_id res chain seq x y z
N MET A 1 8.50 2.77 12.00
CA MET A 1 9.55 2.45 10.98
C MET A 1 9.70 3.58 9.98
N LYS A 2 10.90 3.81 9.54
CA LYS A 2 11.17 4.79 8.48
C LYS A 2 11.02 4.14 7.12
N ILE A 3 10.82 4.96 6.09
CA ILE A 3 10.58 4.46 4.73
C ILE A 3 11.70 3.53 4.22
N LYS A 4 12.96 3.78 4.61
CA LYS A 4 14.09 2.91 4.24
C LYS A 4 13.90 1.48 4.74
N ASP A 5 13.42 1.36 5.99
CA ASP A 5 13.20 0.05 6.61
C ASP A 5 12.05 -0.67 5.95
N VAL A 6 10.98 0.08 5.64
CA VAL A 6 9.81 -0.47 4.94
C VAL A 6 10.22 -0.95 3.55
N GLU A 7 10.98 -0.15 2.82
CA GLU A 7 11.46 -0.51 1.49
C GLU A 7 12.21 -1.86 1.51
N LYS A 8 13.10 -2.03 2.47
CA LYS A 8 13.83 -3.29 2.62
C LYS A 8 12.94 -4.46 3.01
N GLN A 9 11.99 -4.21 3.91
CA GLN A 9 11.15 -5.26 4.43
C GLN A 9 10.12 -5.77 3.43
N VAL A 10 9.51 -4.87 2.67
CA VAL A 10 8.43 -5.25 1.73
C VAL A 10 8.93 -5.41 0.30
N GLY A 11 10.09 -4.89 -0.04
CA GLY A 11 10.61 -4.96 -1.40
C GLY A 11 9.86 -4.08 -2.38
N ILE A 12 9.36 -2.94 -1.93
CA ILE A 12 8.69 -1.94 -2.76
C ILE A 12 9.54 -0.67 -2.70
N SER A 13 9.77 -0.01 -3.86
CA SER A 13 10.58 1.20 -3.90
C SER A 13 9.93 2.34 -3.13
N LYS A 14 10.74 3.29 -2.66
CA LYS A 14 10.25 4.48 -1.97
C LYS A 14 9.22 5.24 -2.82
N ALA A 15 9.48 5.35 -4.10
CA ALA A 15 8.58 6.06 -5.01
C ALA A 15 7.21 5.39 -5.05
N ASN A 16 7.17 4.07 -5.10
CA ASN A 16 5.92 3.31 -5.11
C ASN A 16 5.22 3.37 -3.76
N ILE A 17 5.96 3.32 -2.66
CA ILE A 17 5.37 3.46 -1.32
C ILE A 17 4.67 4.81 -1.20
N ARG A 18 5.31 5.89 -1.64
CA ARG A 18 4.73 7.23 -1.63
C ARG A 18 3.53 7.35 -2.56
N PHE A 19 3.61 6.69 -3.71
CA PHE A 19 2.49 6.63 -4.65
C PHE A 19 1.26 5.99 -4.00
N TYR A 20 1.44 4.87 -3.32
CA TYR A 20 0.34 4.20 -2.63
C TYR A 20 -0.24 5.04 -1.50
N GLU A 21 0.60 5.81 -0.81
CA GLU A 21 0.13 6.76 0.19
C GLU A 21 -0.72 7.86 -0.45
N GLU A 22 -0.26 8.42 -1.58
CA GLU A 22 -1.00 9.45 -2.32
C GLU A 22 -2.34 8.93 -2.82
N GLU A 23 -2.39 7.66 -3.18
CA GLU A 23 -3.64 7.02 -3.62
C GLU A 23 -4.55 6.65 -2.46
N GLY A 24 -4.11 6.88 -1.23
CA GLY A 24 -4.94 6.61 -0.05
C GLY A 24 -4.98 5.15 0.36
N LEU A 25 -4.05 4.32 -0.12
CA LEU A 25 -4.02 2.91 0.23
C LEU A 25 -3.34 2.65 1.57
N ILE A 26 -2.45 3.54 1.99
CA ILE A 26 -1.83 3.51 3.30
C ILE A 26 -1.86 4.92 3.89
N HIS A 27 -1.84 5.00 5.21
CA HIS A 27 -1.93 6.26 5.94
C HIS A 27 -0.89 6.30 7.06
N PRO A 28 0.41 6.46 6.71
CA PRO A 28 1.44 6.53 7.74
C PRO A 28 1.29 7.80 8.57
N ALA A 29 1.55 7.70 9.86
CA ALA A 29 1.56 8.85 10.74
C ALA A 29 2.77 9.74 10.45
N ARG A 30 2.67 11.01 10.76
CA ARG A 30 3.82 11.94 10.67
C ARG A 30 4.29 12.27 12.08
N ASN A 31 5.61 12.24 12.26
CA ASN A 31 6.22 12.67 13.50
C ASN A 31 6.11 14.20 13.57
N GLN A 32 5.51 14.71 14.65
CA GLN A 32 5.27 16.14 14.81
C GLN A 32 6.56 16.95 15.03
N GLU A 33 7.60 16.32 15.54
CA GLU A 33 8.86 17.00 15.83
C GLU A 33 9.70 17.24 14.58
N ASN A 34 9.77 16.26 13.67
CA ASN A 34 10.63 16.33 12.49
C ASN A 34 9.90 16.19 11.17
N ASN A 35 8.58 16.02 11.21
CA ASN A 35 7.70 15.90 10.05
C ASN A 35 8.03 14.69 9.14
N TYR A 36 8.80 13.72 9.63
CA TYR A 36 9.04 12.47 8.90
C TYR A 36 7.87 11.52 9.07
N ARG A 37 7.66 10.68 8.05
CA ARG A 37 6.62 9.67 8.11
C ARG A 37 7.05 8.51 8.99
N GLU A 38 6.13 8.04 9.82
CA GLU A 38 6.30 6.87 10.65
C GLU A 38 5.37 5.78 10.16
N TYR A 39 5.93 4.69 9.66
CA TYR A 39 5.16 3.56 9.13
C TYR A 39 4.91 2.55 10.26
N SER A 40 3.66 2.10 10.37
CA SER A 40 3.27 1.11 11.37
C SER A 40 3.37 -0.30 10.78
N GLU A 41 3.23 -1.31 11.64
CA GLU A 41 3.14 -2.69 11.18
C GLU A 41 1.91 -2.88 10.28
N THR A 42 0.82 -2.18 10.57
CA THR A 42 -0.38 -2.21 9.73
C THR A 42 -0.06 -1.70 8.31
N ASP A 43 0.69 -0.61 8.22
CA ASP A 43 1.12 -0.09 6.91
C ASP A 43 1.96 -1.11 6.15
N VAL A 44 2.87 -1.78 6.85
CA VAL A 44 3.72 -2.82 6.25
C VAL A 44 2.86 -3.98 5.74
N GLU A 45 1.92 -4.44 6.53
CA GLU A 45 1.01 -5.52 6.13
C GLU A 45 0.19 -5.14 4.90
N GLN A 46 -0.32 -3.91 4.86
CA GLN A 46 -1.08 -3.40 3.72
C GLN A 46 -0.20 -3.33 2.47
N LEU A 47 1.04 -2.87 2.61
CA LEU A 47 1.96 -2.81 1.48
C LEU A 47 2.30 -4.21 0.97
N GLN A 48 2.47 -5.19 1.85
CA GLN A 48 2.70 -6.57 1.44
C GLN A 48 1.51 -7.12 0.67
N GLU A 49 0.30 -6.82 1.11
CA GLU A 49 -0.92 -7.23 0.42
C GLU A 49 -1.03 -6.56 -0.96
N ILE A 50 -0.77 -5.25 -1.03
CA ILE A 50 -0.76 -4.50 -2.29
C ILE A 50 0.23 -5.14 -3.26
N LYS A 51 1.42 -5.47 -2.80
CA LYS A 51 2.44 -6.12 -3.62
C LYS A 51 1.94 -7.44 -4.19
N LYS A 52 1.30 -8.28 -3.38
CA LYS A 52 0.74 -9.55 -3.83
C LYS A 52 -0.33 -9.34 -4.90
N LEU A 53 -1.23 -8.38 -4.67
CA LEU A 53 -2.31 -8.09 -5.62
C LEU A 53 -1.75 -7.57 -6.94
N ARG A 54 -0.71 -6.73 -6.89
CA ARG A 54 -0.07 -6.24 -8.10
C ARG A 54 0.62 -7.36 -8.89
N LEU A 55 1.23 -8.31 -8.17
CA LEU A 55 1.92 -9.43 -8.82
C LEU A 55 0.97 -10.34 -9.59
N ILE A 56 -0.29 -10.45 -9.15
CA ILE A 56 -1.30 -11.23 -9.87
C ILE A 56 -2.06 -10.40 -10.90
N GLY A 57 -1.63 -9.16 -11.14
CA GLY A 57 -2.14 -8.34 -12.22
C GLY A 57 -3.29 -7.41 -11.88
N ILE A 58 -3.59 -7.19 -10.61
CA ILE A 58 -4.68 -6.29 -10.21
C ILE A 58 -4.16 -4.86 -10.25
N PRO A 59 -4.77 -3.95 -11.04
CA PRO A 59 -4.33 -2.55 -11.10
C PRO A 59 -4.66 -1.80 -9.82
N VAL A 60 -3.92 -0.72 -9.57
CA VAL A 60 -4.06 0.09 -8.36
C VAL A 60 -5.50 0.58 -8.16
N GLN A 61 -6.18 0.98 -9.23
CA GLN A 61 -7.56 1.46 -9.13
C GLN A 61 -8.49 0.39 -8.57
N GLU A 62 -8.33 -0.86 -8.98
CA GLU A 62 -9.14 -1.97 -8.45
C GLU A 62 -8.78 -2.28 -7.00
N ILE A 63 -7.50 -2.14 -6.61
CA ILE A 63 -7.09 -2.29 -5.23
C ILE A 63 -7.79 -1.25 -4.36
N LYS A 64 -7.84 0.01 -4.82
CA LYS A 64 -8.57 1.07 -4.14
C LYS A 64 -10.05 0.71 -3.98
N ASP A 65 -10.66 0.19 -5.03
CA ASP A 65 -12.07 -0.19 -5.00
C ASP A 65 -12.33 -1.32 -4.00
N ILE A 66 -11.41 -2.27 -3.89
CA ILE A 66 -11.50 -3.34 -2.89
C ILE A 66 -11.44 -2.74 -1.48
N TYR A 67 -10.50 -1.83 -1.22
CA TYR A 67 -10.33 -1.21 0.09
C TYR A 67 -11.51 -0.31 0.46
N GLU A 68 -12.18 0.27 -0.53
CA GLU A 68 -13.36 1.11 -0.32
C GLU A 68 -14.67 0.31 -0.38
N ASN A 69 -14.59 -1.01 -0.46
CA ASN A 69 -15.72 -1.94 -0.55
C ASN A 69 -16.61 -1.74 -1.77
N ARG A 70 -16.05 -1.19 -2.86
CA ARG A 70 -16.76 -1.03 -4.13
C ARG A 70 -16.63 -2.27 -5.01
N LEU A 71 -15.63 -3.11 -4.73
CA LEU A 71 -15.31 -4.27 -5.52
C LEU A 71 -14.75 -5.34 -4.59
N THR A 72 -15.20 -6.58 -4.71
CA THR A 72 -14.61 -7.69 -3.94
C THR A 72 -13.37 -8.20 -4.65
N LEU A 73 -12.49 -8.88 -3.90
CA LEU A 73 -11.31 -9.51 -4.48
C LEU A 73 -11.70 -10.52 -5.55
N GLN A 74 -12.76 -11.28 -5.31
CA GLN A 74 -13.25 -12.26 -6.27
C GLN A 74 -13.70 -11.59 -7.57
N GLU A 75 -14.41 -10.46 -7.49
CA GLU A 75 -14.83 -9.71 -8.68
C GLU A 75 -13.63 -9.20 -9.47
N ALA A 76 -12.60 -8.67 -8.78
CA ALA A 76 -11.39 -8.21 -9.42
C ALA A 76 -10.68 -9.36 -10.14
N LEU A 77 -10.60 -10.53 -9.53
CA LEU A 77 -9.97 -11.71 -10.12
C LEU A 77 -10.74 -12.25 -11.31
N SER A 78 -12.07 -12.16 -11.28
CA SER A 78 -12.90 -12.69 -12.38
C SER A 78 -12.81 -11.84 -13.65
N HIS A 79 -12.28 -10.64 -13.57
CA HIS A 79 -12.03 -9.77 -14.73
C HIS A 79 -10.68 -10.06 -15.39
N ARG A 80 -9.90 -11.02 -14.93
CA ARG A 80 -8.56 -11.35 -15.44
C ARG A 80 -8.60 -12.49 -16.44
#